data_2a2d28cebb86b407c521b184a183da9d
#
_entry.id   2a2d28cebb86b407c521b184a183da9d
#
_cell.length_a   1.000
_cell.length_b   1.000
_cell.length_c   1.000
_cell.angle_alpha   90.00
_cell.angle_beta   90.00
_cell.angle_gamma   90.00
#
_symmetry.space_group_name_H-M   'P 1'
#
loop_
_entity.id
_entity.type
_entity.pdbx_description
1 polymer ?
#
loop_
_entity_poly.entity_id
_entity_poly.type
_entity_poly.pdbx_seq_one_letter_code
_entity_poly.pdbx_strand_id
1 'polypeptide(L)'
;MITRPGDTNECSYAVPGPHLGRHLRDTGGKMLLWRGGLSVVVGLALLLFPIETATVVGLVIGLWLLVDGFSTIGLAVQQRSHAAAWGFTMFSGIVTALAGVAVLLFPVAFAVVGAMAVLWIMALGLVLTGIARTASRAGGWSLATGLLNIVFGVLLGGVALAEPTGGLVALAWILGVYGLLFGALSIVIGIRLRRTR
;
A
#
# COMPACT_ATOMS: atom_id res chain seq x y z
N MET A 1 24.08 41.38 47.41
CA MET A 1 23.10 40.58 46.69
C MET A 1 23.60 40.48 45.25
N ILE A 2 24.40 39.44 44.93
CA ILE A 2 25.13 39.27 43.63
C ILE A 2 24.48 38.09 42.93
N THR A 3 23.72 38.38 41.89
CA THR A 3 23.16 37.38 41.00
C THR A 3 24.26 36.84 40.07
N ARG A 4 24.52 35.51 40.12
CA ARG A 4 25.38 34.83 39.17
C ARG A 4 24.69 34.74 37.80
N PRO A 5 25.33 35.15 36.71
CA PRO A 5 24.91 34.81 35.35
C PRO A 5 25.57 33.48 34.98
N GLY A 6 24.79 32.45 34.62
CA GLY A 6 25.39 31.25 34.06
C GLY A 6 24.66 29.94 34.31
N ASP A 7 23.35 29.86 34.07
CA ASP A 7 22.66 28.59 33.83
C ASP A 7 21.71 28.73 32.62
N THR A 8 22.31 29.01 31.46
CA THR A 8 21.67 28.66 30.21
C THR A 8 21.92 27.17 30.02
N ASN A 9 20.98 26.34 30.45
CA ASN A 9 20.83 24.98 29.97
C ASN A 9 20.54 25.05 28.46
N GLU A 10 21.57 25.36 27.69
CA GLU A 10 21.58 25.02 26.28
C GLU A 10 21.43 23.50 26.22
N CYS A 11 20.21 23.04 25.92
CA CYS A 11 20.02 21.71 25.37
C CYS A 11 20.89 21.65 24.13
N SER A 12 22.14 21.21 24.31
CA SER A 12 23.05 20.85 23.24
C SER A 12 22.35 19.74 22.48
N TYR A 13 21.67 20.12 21.39
CA TYR A 13 21.26 19.17 20.39
C TYR A 13 22.55 18.54 19.89
N ALA A 14 22.87 17.37 20.41
CA ALA A 14 23.99 16.59 19.95
C ALA A 14 23.77 16.33 18.46
N VAL A 15 24.45 17.11 17.64
CA VAL A 15 24.50 16.88 16.19
C VAL A 15 25.03 15.47 16.04
N PRO A 16 24.25 14.54 15.44
CA PRO A 16 24.67 13.16 15.30
C PRO A 16 26.03 13.11 14.62
N GLY A 17 27.01 12.53 15.30
CA GLY A 17 28.37 12.46 14.79
C GLY A 17 28.44 11.79 13.41
N PRO A 18 29.46 12.08 12.59
CA PRO A 18 29.59 11.59 11.21
C PRO A 18 29.56 10.07 11.09
N HIS A 19 29.73 9.33 12.17
CA HIS A 19 29.65 7.86 12.23
C HIS A 19 28.21 7.33 12.16
N LEU A 20 27.24 8.02 12.77
CA LEU A 20 25.82 7.63 12.70
C LEU A 20 25.27 7.79 11.26
N GLY A 21 25.69 8.85 10.56
CA GLY A 21 25.26 9.09 9.20
C GLY A 21 25.72 8.02 8.21
N ARG A 22 26.89 7.42 8.41
CA ARG A 22 27.40 6.33 7.57
C ARG A 22 26.65 5.03 7.79
N HIS A 23 26.39 4.64 9.03
CA HIS A 23 25.61 3.43 9.35
C HIS A 23 24.17 3.50 8.83
N LEU A 24 23.51 4.65 8.94
CA LEU A 24 22.17 4.86 8.42
C LEU A 24 22.13 4.81 6.89
N ARG A 25 23.17 5.32 6.21
CA ARG A 25 23.26 5.28 4.74
C ARG A 25 23.54 3.88 4.20
N ASP A 26 24.42 3.11 4.84
CA ASP A 26 24.74 1.74 4.42
C ASP A 26 23.55 0.79 4.63
N THR A 27 22.86 0.92 5.76
CA THR A 27 21.67 0.13 6.06
C THR A 27 20.52 0.54 5.13
N GLY A 28 20.30 1.83 4.94
CA GLY A 28 19.28 2.36 4.02
C GLY A 28 19.52 1.94 2.56
N GLY A 29 20.78 1.98 2.09
CA GLY A 29 21.13 1.55 0.73
C GLY A 29 20.89 0.05 0.49
N LYS A 30 21.21 -0.82 1.46
CA LYS A 30 20.92 -2.27 1.38
C LYS A 30 19.42 -2.55 1.38
N MET A 31 18.67 -1.85 2.22
CA MET A 31 17.22 -2.00 2.32
C MET A 31 16.50 -1.58 1.04
N LEU A 32 16.98 -0.47 0.41
CA LEU A 32 16.47 -0.01 -0.90
C LEU A 32 16.76 -1.00 -2.02
N LEU A 33 17.96 -1.60 -2.05
CA LEU A 33 18.31 -2.61 -3.04
C LEU A 33 17.48 -3.88 -2.89
N TRP A 34 17.30 -4.37 -1.65
CA TRP A 34 16.47 -5.54 -1.36
C TRP A 34 15.01 -5.30 -1.74
N ARG A 35 14.46 -4.16 -1.32
CA ARG A 35 13.08 -3.77 -1.66
C ARG A 35 12.90 -3.56 -3.16
N GLY A 36 13.87 -2.95 -3.82
CA GLY A 36 13.86 -2.74 -5.28
C GLY A 36 13.95 -4.08 -6.03
N GLY A 37 14.82 -4.99 -5.61
CA GLY A 37 14.94 -6.33 -6.18
C GLY A 37 13.65 -7.14 -6.06
N LEU A 38 13.05 -7.17 -4.85
CA LEU A 38 11.74 -7.79 -4.61
C LEU A 38 10.65 -7.19 -5.49
N SER A 39 10.60 -5.86 -5.60
CA SER A 39 9.59 -5.16 -6.44
C SER A 39 9.73 -5.51 -7.92
N VAL A 40 10.96 -5.65 -8.43
CA VAL A 40 11.20 -6.09 -9.82
C VAL A 40 10.74 -7.53 -10.03
N VAL A 41 11.07 -8.45 -9.12
CA VAL A 41 10.67 -9.86 -9.22
C VAL A 41 9.15 -10.00 -9.20
N VAL A 42 8.48 -9.34 -8.26
CA VAL A 42 7.02 -9.37 -8.16
C VAL A 42 6.38 -8.69 -9.37
N GLY A 43 6.91 -7.55 -9.83
CA GLY A 43 6.42 -6.86 -11.02
C GLY A 43 6.53 -7.73 -12.28
N LEU A 44 7.65 -8.44 -12.45
CA LEU A 44 7.83 -9.37 -13.57
C LEU A 44 6.89 -10.58 -13.48
N ALA A 45 6.70 -11.12 -12.28
CA ALA A 45 5.77 -12.22 -12.05
C ALA A 45 4.32 -11.82 -12.39
N LEU A 46 3.89 -10.61 -11.99
CA LEU A 46 2.56 -10.07 -12.34
C LEU A 46 2.36 -9.89 -13.85
N LEU A 47 3.43 -9.56 -14.61
CA LEU A 47 3.34 -9.40 -16.05
C LEU A 47 3.29 -10.74 -16.79
N LEU A 48 4.07 -11.72 -16.33
CA LEU A 48 4.18 -13.02 -17.01
C LEU A 48 3.08 -13.99 -16.58
N PHE A 49 2.71 -13.98 -15.31
CA PHE A 49 1.79 -14.93 -14.69
C PHE A 49 0.77 -14.22 -13.79
N PRO A 50 -0.16 -13.43 -14.35
CA PRO A 50 -1.06 -12.59 -13.56
C PRO A 50 -2.00 -13.42 -12.66
N ILE A 51 -2.54 -14.52 -13.13
CA ILE A 51 -3.49 -15.36 -12.38
C ILE A 51 -2.79 -16.15 -11.29
N GLU A 52 -1.65 -16.74 -11.59
CA GLU A 52 -0.83 -17.50 -10.65
C GLU A 52 -0.32 -16.60 -9.53
N THR A 53 0.15 -15.41 -9.88
CA THR A 53 0.61 -14.41 -8.90
C THR A 53 -0.54 -13.92 -8.04
N ALA A 54 -1.72 -13.68 -8.62
CA ALA A 54 -2.91 -13.32 -7.85
C ALA A 54 -3.32 -14.43 -6.87
N THR A 55 -3.19 -15.70 -7.27
CA THR A 55 -3.45 -16.86 -6.40
C THR A 55 -2.50 -16.89 -5.21
N VAL A 56 -1.19 -16.72 -5.44
CA VAL A 56 -0.19 -16.69 -4.37
C VAL A 56 -0.43 -15.52 -3.42
N VAL A 57 -0.71 -14.33 -3.97
CA VAL A 57 -1.04 -13.14 -3.15
C VAL A 57 -2.32 -13.39 -2.34
N GLY A 58 -3.34 -13.99 -2.93
CA GLY A 58 -4.57 -14.38 -2.25
C GLY A 58 -4.30 -15.32 -1.07
N LEU A 59 -3.48 -16.36 -1.27
CA LEU A 59 -3.09 -17.28 -0.20
C LEU A 59 -2.35 -16.58 0.95
N VAL A 60 -1.42 -15.68 0.64
CA VAL A 60 -0.69 -14.91 1.65
C VAL A 60 -1.65 -13.99 2.43
N ILE A 61 -2.57 -13.32 1.75
CA ILE A 61 -3.59 -12.46 2.38
C ILE A 61 -4.52 -13.31 3.24
N GLY A 62 -4.99 -14.46 2.75
CA GLY A 62 -5.85 -15.37 3.49
C GLY A 62 -5.21 -15.88 4.78
N LEU A 63 -3.92 -16.26 4.70
CA LEU A 63 -3.16 -16.68 5.87
C LEU A 63 -2.98 -15.52 6.87
N TRP A 64 -2.70 -14.32 6.39
CA TRP A 64 -2.58 -13.14 7.24
C TRP A 64 -3.91 -12.80 7.93
N LEU A 65 -5.03 -12.83 7.21
CA LEU A 65 -6.36 -12.62 7.79
C LEU A 65 -6.69 -13.67 8.87
N LEU A 66 -6.26 -14.92 8.68
CA LEU A 66 -6.41 -15.94 9.72
C LEU A 66 -5.65 -15.58 10.98
N VAL A 67 -4.37 -15.25 10.84
CA VAL A 67 -3.50 -14.87 11.97
C VAL A 67 -4.05 -13.64 12.68
N ASP A 68 -4.49 -12.63 11.94
CA ASP A 68 -5.08 -11.40 12.46
C ASP A 68 -6.41 -11.68 13.19
N GLY A 69 -7.30 -12.48 12.58
CA GLY A 69 -8.55 -12.89 13.17
C GLY A 69 -8.38 -13.65 14.50
N PHE A 70 -7.48 -14.63 14.54
CA PHE A 70 -7.17 -15.36 15.77
C PHE A 70 -6.53 -14.47 16.84
N SER A 71 -5.63 -13.56 16.43
CA SER A 71 -5.03 -12.59 17.34
C SER A 71 -6.09 -11.66 17.95
N THR A 72 -7.01 -11.19 17.14
CA THR A 72 -8.13 -10.33 17.58
C THR A 72 -9.07 -11.07 18.54
N ILE A 73 -9.38 -12.35 18.28
CA ILE A 73 -10.15 -13.19 19.20
C ILE A 73 -9.41 -13.35 20.53
N GLY A 74 -8.09 -13.62 20.50
CA GLY A 74 -7.26 -13.73 21.69
C GLY A 74 -7.26 -12.45 22.53
N LEU A 75 -7.17 -11.29 21.89
CA LEU A 75 -7.27 -9.99 22.56
C LEU A 75 -8.66 -9.76 23.16
N ALA A 76 -9.73 -10.12 22.44
CA ALA A 76 -11.10 -9.99 22.93
C ALA A 76 -11.33 -10.82 24.18
N VAL A 77 -10.81 -12.04 24.24
CA VAL A 77 -10.90 -12.92 25.41
C VAL A 77 -10.17 -12.32 26.61
N GLN A 78 -8.98 -11.75 26.41
CA GLN A 78 -8.20 -11.07 27.47
C GLN A 78 -8.92 -9.82 28.01
N GLN A 79 -9.61 -9.08 27.15
CA GLN A 79 -10.31 -7.84 27.53
C GLN A 79 -11.72 -8.06 28.09
N ARG A 80 -12.19 -9.29 28.17
CA ARG A 80 -13.56 -9.64 28.57
C ARG A 80 -14.01 -9.03 29.90
N SER A 81 -13.08 -8.86 30.84
CA SER A 81 -13.38 -8.32 32.19
C SER A 81 -13.25 -6.79 32.30
N HIS A 82 -12.68 -6.11 31.28
CA HIS A 82 -12.27 -4.70 31.39
C HIS A 82 -12.85 -3.76 30.33
N ALA A 83 -13.44 -4.28 29.27
CA ALA A 83 -13.93 -3.47 28.16
C ALA A 83 -15.39 -3.75 27.82
N ALA A 84 -16.24 -2.71 27.82
CA ALA A 84 -17.63 -2.80 27.42
C ALA A 84 -17.82 -3.28 25.96
N ALA A 85 -16.80 -3.07 25.11
CA ALA A 85 -16.84 -3.41 23.67
C ALA A 85 -16.20 -4.77 23.32
N TRP A 86 -15.86 -5.63 24.29
CA TRP A 86 -15.20 -6.92 24.03
C TRP A 86 -15.96 -7.81 23.04
N GLY A 87 -17.30 -7.79 23.11
CA GLY A 87 -18.16 -8.57 22.21
C GLY A 87 -18.04 -8.14 20.74
N PHE A 88 -17.92 -6.84 20.48
CA PHE A 88 -17.70 -6.33 19.13
C PHE A 88 -16.31 -6.73 18.59
N THR A 89 -15.28 -6.66 19.43
CA THR A 89 -13.93 -7.11 19.07
C THR A 89 -13.89 -8.60 18.78
N MET A 90 -14.60 -9.41 19.59
CA MET A 90 -14.70 -10.85 19.37
C MET A 90 -15.45 -11.19 18.08
N PHE A 91 -16.57 -10.52 17.82
CA PHE A 91 -17.32 -10.67 16.56
C PHE A 91 -16.46 -10.30 15.35
N SER A 92 -15.76 -9.16 15.40
CA SER A 92 -14.83 -8.74 14.35
C SER A 92 -13.75 -9.78 14.09
N GLY A 93 -13.11 -10.32 15.14
CA GLY A 93 -12.08 -11.36 15.01
C GLY A 93 -12.61 -12.65 14.37
N ILE A 94 -13.82 -13.08 14.74
CA ILE A 94 -14.48 -14.26 14.13
C ILE A 94 -14.76 -14.00 12.64
N VAL A 95 -15.30 -12.84 12.29
CA VAL A 95 -15.60 -12.48 10.90
C VAL A 95 -14.30 -12.43 10.08
N THR A 96 -13.23 -11.83 10.62
CA THR A 96 -11.93 -11.76 9.96
C THR A 96 -11.32 -13.15 9.75
N ALA A 97 -11.39 -14.03 10.76
CA ALA A 97 -10.91 -15.41 10.64
C ALA A 97 -11.70 -16.21 9.58
N LEU A 98 -13.03 -16.11 9.58
CA LEU A 98 -13.88 -16.74 8.57
C LEU A 98 -13.59 -16.20 7.16
N ALA A 99 -13.39 -14.89 7.03
CA ALA A 99 -12.96 -14.29 5.76
C ALA A 99 -11.60 -14.86 5.31
N GLY A 100 -10.64 -15.03 6.22
CA GLY A 100 -9.36 -15.66 5.94
C GLY A 100 -9.50 -17.08 5.40
N VAL A 101 -10.36 -17.91 6.02
CA VAL A 101 -10.67 -19.26 5.53
C VAL A 101 -11.28 -19.21 4.13
N ALA A 102 -12.26 -18.33 3.91
CA ALA A 102 -12.91 -18.19 2.61
C ALA A 102 -11.93 -17.78 1.51
N VAL A 103 -10.99 -16.86 1.80
CA VAL A 103 -9.93 -16.47 0.86
C VAL A 103 -8.99 -17.64 0.56
N LEU A 104 -8.64 -18.47 1.53
CA LEU A 104 -7.79 -19.65 1.33
C LEU A 104 -8.47 -20.73 0.48
N LEU A 105 -9.78 -20.88 0.60
CA LEU A 105 -10.55 -21.85 -0.19
C LEU A 105 -10.76 -21.38 -1.63
N PHE A 106 -10.93 -20.06 -1.85
CA PHE A 106 -11.24 -19.48 -3.16
C PHE A 106 -10.34 -18.27 -3.48
N PRO A 107 -9.00 -18.44 -3.54
CA PRO A 107 -8.07 -17.31 -3.66
C PRO A 107 -8.27 -16.49 -4.95
N VAL A 108 -8.55 -17.16 -6.07
CA VAL A 108 -8.79 -16.48 -7.36
C VAL A 108 -10.09 -15.68 -7.34
N ALA A 109 -11.16 -16.23 -6.79
CA ALA A 109 -12.44 -15.54 -6.70
C ALA A 109 -12.33 -14.26 -5.87
N PHE A 110 -11.66 -14.34 -4.72
CA PHE A 110 -11.38 -13.16 -3.89
C PHE A 110 -10.44 -12.16 -4.54
N ALA A 111 -9.44 -12.62 -5.31
CA ALA A 111 -8.59 -11.75 -6.10
C ALA A 111 -9.39 -10.98 -7.16
N VAL A 112 -10.32 -11.64 -7.86
CA VAL A 112 -11.22 -10.99 -8.84
C VAL A 112 -12.13 -9.96 -8.16
N VAL A 113 -12.77 -10.31 -7.05
CA VAL A 113 -13.63 -9.40 -6.29
C VAL A 113 -12.83 -8.19 -5.77
N GLY A 114 -11.63 -8.43 -5.24
CA GLY A 114 -10.73 -7.39 -4.79
C GLY A 114 -10.27 -6.45 -5.94
N ALA A 115 -9.92 -7.03 -7.07
CA ALA A 115 -9.57 -6.27 -8.29
C ALA A 115 -10.74 -5.39 -8.75
N MET A 116 -11.95 -5.94 -8.77
CA MET A 116 -13.16 -5.19 -9.08
C MET A 116 -13.41 -4.05 -8.12
N ALA A 117 -13.29 -4.29 -6.81
CA ALA A 117 -13.46 -3.25 -5.81
C ALA A 117 -12.44 -2.11 -6.01
N VAL A 118 -11.18 -2.43 -6.27
CA VAL A 118 -10.13 -1.44 -6.55
C VAL A 118 -10.44 -0.66 -7.83
N LEU A 119 -10.86 -1.32 -8.91
CA LEU A 119 -11.24 -0.65 -10.16
C LEU A 119 -12.39 0.32 -9.95
N TRP A 120 -13.43 -0.07 -9.20
CA TRP A 120 -14.55 0.81 -8.88
C TRP A 120 -14.14 2.00 -8.03
N ILE A 121 -13.31 1.79 -7.01
CA ILE A 121 -12.79 2.88 -6.16
C ILE A 121 -11.95 3.85 -7.01
N MET A 122 -11.09 3.34 -7.89
CA MET A 122 -10.29 4.17 -8.80
C MET A 122 -11.17 4.92 -9.81
N ALA A 123 -12.13 4.24 -10.43
CA ALA A 123 -13.05 4.85 -11.38
C ALA A 123 -13.85 6.00 -10.75
N LEU A 124 -14.46 5.75 -9.59
CA LEU A 124 -15.18 6.76 -8.85
C LEU A 124 -14.28 7.90 -8.38
N GLY A 125 -13.09 7.59 -7.88
CA GLY A 125 -12.09 8.58 -7.46
C GLY A 125 -11.66 9.50 -8.61
N LEU A 126 -11.42 8.94 -9.80
CA LEU A 126 -11.09 9.71 -11.00
C LEU A 126 -12.25 10.61 -11.44
N VAL A 127 -13.48 10.08 -11.46
CA VAL A 127 -14.67 10.87 -11.81
C VAL A 127 -14.87 12.03 -10.83
N LEU A 128 -14.83 11.74 -9.52
CA LEU A 128 -14.99 12.77 -8.48
C LEU A 128 -13.90 13.84 -8.55
N THR A 129 -12.64 13.40 -8.71
CA THR A 129 -11.50 14.33 -8.86
C THR A 129 -11.62 15.14 -10.14
N GLY A 130 -12.07 14.52 -11.22
CA GLY A 130 -12.33 15.18 -12.50
C GLY A 130 -13.42 16.25 -12.38
N ILE A 131 -14.55 15.94 -11.73
CA ILE A 131 -15.63 16.88 -11.46
C ILE A 131 -15.11 18.04 -10.58
N ALA A 132 -14.39 17.75 -9.49
CA ALA A 132 -13.86 18.77 -8.61
C ALA A 132 -12.90 19.73 -9.33
N ARG A 133 -12.01 19.20 -10.20
CA ARG A 133 -11.08 20.02 -11.00
C ARG A 133 -11.80 20.86 -12.05
N THR A 134 -12.84 20.34 -12.68
CA THR A 134 -13.66 21.07 -13.65
C THR A 134 -14.46 22.18 -12.98
N ALA A 135 -15.00 21.91 -11.78
CA ALA A 135 -15.76 22.89 -10.99
C ALA A 135 -14.88 24.01 -10.40
N SER A 136 -13.61 23.76 -10.13
CA SER A 136 -12.70 24.74 -9.50
C SER A 136 -12.33 25.92 -10.40
N ARG A 137 -12.63 25.88 -11.71
CA ARG A 137 -12.35 26.92 -12.72
C ARG A 137 -10.93 27.52 -12.65
N ALA A 138 -9.95 26.74 -12.20
CA ALA A 138 -8.57 27.17 -11.96
C ALA A 138 -7.74 27.34 -13.26
N GLY A 139 -8.38 27.57 -14.39
CA GLY A 139 -7.73 27.77 -15.70
C GLY A 139 -7.91 26.60 -16.67
N GLY A 140 -7.56 26.83 -17.96
CA GLY A 140 -7.79 25.86 -19.04
C GLY A 140 -7.09 24.50 -18.83
N TRP A 141 -5.92 24.49 -18.18
CA TRP A 141 -5.20 23.26 -17.84
C TRP A 141 -5.96 22.38 -16.82
N SER A 142 -6.62 23.01 -15.84
CA SER A 142 -7.45 22.31 -14.85
C SER A 142 -8.67 21.68 -15.50
N LEU A 143 -9.30 22.37 -16.45
CA LEU A 143 -10.42 21.85 -17.25
C LEU A 143 -10.01 20.62 -18.08
N ALA A 144 -8.89 20.71 -18.80
CA ALA A 144 -8.40 19.60 -19.63
C ALA A 144 -8.08 18.35 -18.80
N THR A 145 -7.37 18.52 -17.69
CA THR A 145 -7.04 17.40 -16.78
C THR A 145 -8.26 16.86 -16.05
N GLY A 146 -9.23 17.72 -15.70
CA GLY A 146 -10.50 17.30 -15.12
C GLY A 146 -11.33 16.44 -16.07
N LEU A 147 -11.46 16.87 -17.33
CA LEU A 147 -12.18 16.12 -18.36
C LEU A 147 -11.49 14.78 -18.68
N LEU A 148 -10.17 14.78 -18.77
CA LEU A 148 -9.38 13.55 -18.93
C LEU A 148 -9.65 12.55 -17.81
N ASN A 149 -9.65 13.00 -16.55
CA ASN A 149 -9.94 12.14 -15.41
C ASN A 149 -11.36 11.56 -15.46
N ILE A 150 -12.36 12.34 -15.88
CA ILE A 150 -13.73 11.84 -16.03
C ILE A 150 -13.78 10.75 -17.13
N VAL A 151 -13.19 11.01 -18.29
CA VAL A 151 -13.16 10.05 -19.41
C VAL A 151 -12.47 8.76 -18.98
N PHE A 152 -11.29 8.85 -18.35
CA PHE A 152 -10.58 7.67 -17.85
C PHE A 152 -11.37 6.93 -16.75
N GLY A 153 -12.02 7.65 -15.85
CA GLY A 153 -12.85 7.04 -14.81
C GLY A 153 -14.04 6.27 -15.38
N VAL A 154 -14.72 6.84 -16.39
CA VAL A 154 -15.83 6.18 -17.09
C VAL A 154 -15.34 4.97 -17.88
N LEU A 155 -14.20 5.06 -18.56
CA LEU A 155 -13.60 3.93 -19.29
C LEU A 155 -13.23 2.79 -18.34
N LEU A 156 -12.60 3.08 -17.19
CA LEU A 156 -12.27 2.08 -16.18
C LEU A 156 -13.53 1.42 -15.59
N GLY A 157 -14.56 2.20 -15.32
CA GLY A 157 -15.86 1.66 -14.88
C GLY A 157 -16.50 0.75 -15.94
N GLY A 158 -16.41 1.13 -17.21
CA GLY A 158 -16.87 0.32 -18.34
C GLY A 158 -16.14 -1.02 -18.45
N VAL A 159 -14.82 -1.02 -18.33
CA VAL A 159 -14.01 -2.25 -18.31
C VAL A 159 -14.38 -3.13 -17.11
N ALA A 160 -14.60 -2.54 -15.94
CA ALA A 160 -15.01 -3.28 -14.75
C ALA A 160 -16.38 -3.97 -14.91
N LEU A 161 -17.27 -3.40 -15.72
CA LEU A 161 -18.59 -4.00 -16.01
C LEU A 161 -18.54 -5.08 -17.09
N ALA A 162 -17.66 -4.91 -18.08
CA ALA A 162 -17.64 -5.81 -19.26
C ALA A 162 -17.06 -7.20 -18.93
N GLU A 163 -15.93 -7.24 -18.21
CA GLU A 163 -15.23 -8.51 -17.91
C GLU A 163 -14.53 -8.47 -16.54
N PRO A 164 -15.07 -9.19 -15.52
CA PRO A 164 -14.46 -9.25 -14.20
C PRO A 164 -13.03 -9.80 -14.18
N THR A 165 -12.75 -10.82 -14.99
CA THR A 165 -11.42 -11.44 -15.11
C THR A 165 -10.45 -10.57 -15.88
N GLY A 166 -10.92 -9.86 -16.90
CA GLY A 166 -10.14 -8.86 -17.64
C GLY A 166 -9.67 -7.72 -16.75
N GLY A 167 -10.50 -7.29 -15.78
CA GLY A 167 -10.14 -6.28 -14.78
C GLY A 167 -8.98 -6.71 -13.89
N LEU A 168 -8.94 -7.97 -13.45
CA LEU A 168 -7.83 -8.53 -12.67
C LEU A 168 -6.52 -8.52 -13.48
N VAL A 169 -6.57 -8.98 -14.73
CA VAL A 169 -5.39 -9.01 -15.62
C VAL A 169 -4.89 -7.59 -15.90
N ALA A 170 -5.78 -6.64 -16.19
CA ALA A 170 -5.42 -5.24 -16.41
C ALA A 170 -4.74 -4.62 -15.18
N LEU A 171 -5.29 -4.84 -13.97
CA LEU A 171 -4.66 -4.37 -12.73
C LEU A 171 -3.30 -5.04 -12.49
N ALA A 172 -3.18 -6.35 -12.74
CA ALA A 172 -1.91 -7.05 -12.59
C ALA A 172 -0.84 -6.46 -13.52
N TRP A 173 -1.20 -6.11 -14.76
CA TRP A 173 -0.28 -5.48 -15.70
C TRP A 173 0.11 -4.07 -15.27
N ILE A 174 -0.84 -3.25 -14.83
CA ILE A 174 -0.57 -1.90 -14.32
C ILE A 174 0.37 -1.96 -13.11
N LEU A 175 0.06 -2.84 -12.14
CA LEU A 175 0.88 -3.03 -10.95
C LEU A 175 2.25 -3.63 -11.29
N GLY A 176 2.31 -4.54 -12.28
CA GLY A 176 3.55 -5.13 -12.77
C GLY A 176 4.49 -4.09 -13.38
N VAL A 177 3.99 -3.24 -14.27
CA VAL A 177 4.76 -2.14 -14.87
C VAL A 177 5.20 -1.15 -13.80
N TYR A 178 4.28 -0.74 -12.90
CA TYR A 178 4.62 0.14 -11.79
C TYR A 178 5.70 -0.46 -10.89
N GLY A 179 5.56 -1.76 -10.55
CA GLY A 179 6.53 -2.49 -9.72
C GLY A 179 7.92 -2.55 -10.36
N LEU A 180 8.00 -2.75 -11.69
CA LEU A 180 9.26 -2.72 -12.44
C LEU A 180 9.90 -1.33 -12.42
N LEU A 181 9.13 -0.28 -12.72
CA LEU A 181 9.63 1.10 -12.72
C LEU A 181 10.10 1.54 -11.33
N PHE A 182 9.28 1.28 -10.32
CA PHE A 182 9.60 1.60 -8.94
C PHE A 182 10.80 0.80 -8.43
N GLY A 183 10.87 -0.49 -8.76
CA GLY A 183 11.96 -1.37 -8.40
C GLY A 183 13.28 -0.93 -9.07
N ALA A 184 13.26 -0.64 -10.37
CA ALA A 184 14.42 -0.13 -11.10
C ALA A 184 14.92 1.20 -10.53
N LEU A 185 14.00 2.15 -10.25
CA LEU A 185 14.34 3.44 -9.64
C LEU A 185 14.95 3.26 -8.24
N SER A 186 14.37 2.39 -7.43
CA SER A 186 14.87 2.08 -6.08
C SER A 186 16.28 1.47 -6.10
N ILE A 187 16.56 0.58 -7.07
CA ILE A 187 17.89 0.00 -7.28
C ILE A 187 18.89 1.09 -7.70
N VAL A 188 18.53 1.95 -8.67
CA VAL A 188 19.40 3.05 -9.13
C VAL A 188 19.75 4.00 -7.98
N ILE A 189 18.74 4.39 -7.17
CA ILE A 189 18.96 5.24 -6.00
C ILE A 189 19.83 4.52 -4.96
N GLY A 190 19.56 3.25 -4.68
CA GLY A 190 20.34 2.43 -3.75
C GLY A 190 21.82 2.32 -4.16
N ILE A 191 22.09 2.13 -5.46
CA ILE A 191 23.46 2.09 -6.01
C ILE A 191 24.13 3.47 -5.91
N ARG A 192 23.41 4.55 -6.26
CA ARG A 192 23.94 5.91 -6.16
C ARG A 192 24.33 6.28 -4.73
N LEU A 193 23.46 5.95 -3.75
CA LEU A 193 23.77 6.20 -2.33
C LEU A 193 25.00 5.45 -1.83
N ARG A 194 25.35 4.32 -2.45
CA ARG A 194 26.56 3.55 -2.13
C ARG A 194 27.82 4.04 -2.88
N ARG A 195 27.67 4.65 -4.07
CA ARG A 195 28.78 5.15 -4.89
C ARG A 195 29.28 6.54 -4.48
N THR A 196 28.47 7.36 -3.81
CA THR A 196 28.91 8.65 -3.26
C THR A 196 29.72 8.42 -1.97
N ARG A 197 30.89 7.79 -2.14
CA ARG A 197 31.97 7.73 -1.15
C ARG A 197 32.86 8.93 -1.27
#